data_007a9dd621582d9ff0955b782f90212b
#
_entry.id   007a9dd621582d9ff0955b782f90212b
#
_cell.length_a   1.000
_cell.length_b   1.000
_cell.length_c   1.000
_cell.angle_alpha   90.00
_cell.angle_beta   90.00
_cell.angle_gamma   90.00
#
_symmetry.space_group_name_H-M   'P 1'
#
loop_
_entity.id
_entity.type
_entity.pdbx_description
1 polymer ?
#
loop_
_entity_poly.entity_id
_entity_poly.type
_entity_poly.pdbx_seq_one_letter_code
_entity_poly.pdbx_strand_id
1 'polypeptide(L)'
;VSFPDPFPAGARLRLELPPDLVDDAGRPLTNAAQFPLAVAIDDYPPLVKFPGEFGILEAREGGLLPLMVRNVEPDLVGRRLPEEAVPGRQRRVLAALEIMTWLERVRTGMAPRGEWLEAPEGAAVWKELTGSEPVLGEAGGSERISVPVGEGGKAFEVVAIPLKDPGFYVVELASPRLGAALLGQPKPRYVTTTALVTDLAVHLKWGREGSL
;
A
#
# COMPACT_ATOMS: atom_id res chain seq x y z
N VAL A 1 33.85 -1.04 -7.15
CA VAL A 1 33.40 -2.41 -7.34
C VAL A 1 31.91 -2.37 -7.64
N SER A 2 31.47 -3.04 -8.70
CA SER A 2 30.06 -3.17 -9.07
C SER A 2 29.71 -4.66 -9.14
N PHE A 3 28.49 -4.99 -8.77
CA PHE A 3 27.95 -6.34 -8.86
C PHE A 3 26.97 -6.39 -10.04
N PRO A 4 27.00 -7.47 -10.85
CA PRO A 4 26.21 -7.54 -12.08
C PRO A 4 24.71 -7.64 -11.81
N ASP A 5 24.31 -8.26 -10.72
CA ASP A 5 22.91 -8.49 -10.35
C ASP A 5 22.62 -7.99 -8.94
N PRO A 6 21.38 -7.61 -8.64
CA PRO A 6 20.97 -7.29 -7.28
C PRO A 6 21.05 -8.53 -6.39
N PHE A 7 21.46 -8.36 -5.16
CA PHE A 7 21.50 -9.44 -4.19
C PHE A 7 20.07 -9.87 -3.81
N PRO A 8 19.85 -11.17 -3.56
CA PRO A 8 18.55 -11.65 -3.10
C PRO A 8 18.14 -10.99 -1.76
N ALA A 9 16.86 -10.67 -1.63
CA ALA A 9 16.31 -10.19 -0.37
C ALA A 9 16.48 -11.23 0.75
N GLY A 10 16.73 -10.79 1.97
CA GLY A 10 16.96 -11.64 3.13
C GLY A 10 18.30 -12.40 3.12
N ALA A 11 19.16 -12.17 2.12
CA ALA A 11 20.42 -12.89 1.98
C ALA A 11 21.43 -12.48 3.05
N ARG A 12 22.21 -13.45 3.49
CA ARG A 12 23.39 -13.24 4.31
C ARG A 12 24.63 -13.51 3.47
N LEU A 13 25.43 -12.50 3.30
CA LEU A 13 26.61 -12.51 2.45
C LEU A 13 27.86 -12.37 3.32
N ARG A 14 28.97 -12.83 2.78
CA ARG A 14 30.28 -12.68 3.36
C ARG A 14 31.20 -12.06 2.31
N LEU A 15 31.68 -10.86 2.60
CA LEU A 15 32.63 -10.18 1.74
C LEU A 15 34.03 -10.53 2.17
N GLU A 16 34.76 -11.23 1.30
CA GLU A 16 36.15 -11.62 1.50
C GLU A 16 37.05 -10.77 0.59
N LEU A 17 38.25 -10.51 1.07
CA LEU A 17 39.26 -9.88 0.27
C LEU A 17 40.30 -10.90 -0.16
N PRO A 18 40.89 -10.74 -1.37
CA PRO A 18 42.07 -11.50 -1.72
C PRO A 18 43.18 -11.33 -0.67
N PRO A 19 43.90 -12.40 -0.27
CA PRO A 19 44.89 -12.33 0.79
C PRO A 19 46.05 -11.38 0.48
N ASP A 20 46.32 -11.14 -0.82
CA ASP A 20 47.45 -10.32 -1.30
C ASP A 20 47.00 -8.96 -1.80
N LEU A 21 45.83 -8.48 -1.36
CA LEU A 21 45.32 -7.17 -1.79
C LEU A 21 46.18 -6.05 -1.24
N VAL A 22 46.86 -5.35 -2.15
CA VAL A 22 47.66 -4.18 -1.89
C VAL A 22 47.25 -3.02 -2.81
N ASP A 23 47.61 -1.80 -2.44
CA ASP A 23 47.42 -0.64 -3.31
C ASP A 23 48.51 -0.59 -4.43
N ASP A 24 48.45 0.43 -5.26
CA ASP A 24 49.41 0.70 -6.35
C ASP A 24 50.84 0.97 -5.90
N ALA A 25 51.05 1.29 -4.59
CA ALA A 25 52.32 1.46 -3.96
C ALA A 25 52.81 0.23 -3.16
N GLY A 26 52.09 -0.91 -3.28
CA GLY A 26 52.40 -2.18 -2.62
C GLY A 26 52.08 -2.19 -1.12
N ARG A 27 51.29 -1.26 -0.62
CA ARG A 27 50.92 -1.19 0.79
C ARG A 27 49.69 -2.06 1.08
N PRO A 28 49.70 -2.87 2.14
CA PRO A 28 48.55 -3.66 2.55
C PRO A 28 47.39 -2.80 3.05
N LEU A 29 46.20 -3.32 3.00
CA LEU A 29 45.00 -2.66 3.49
C LEU A 29 45.04 -2.55 5.01
N THR A 30 44.90 -1.32 5.54
CA THR A 30 45.01 -1.05 6.99
C THR A 30 43.86 -1.66 7.81
N ASN A 31 42.71 -1.90 7.17
CA ASN A 31 41.55 -2.53 7.80
C ASN A 31 41.33 -4.00 7.37
N ALA A 32 42.36 -4.67 6.83
CA ALA A 32 42.26 -6.07 6.40
C ALA A 32 41.75 -7.00 7.50
N ALA A 33 42.06 -6.73 8.75
CA ALA A 33 41.59 -7.52 9.90
C ALA A 33 40.08 -7.47 10.15
N GLN A 34 39.33 -6.54 9.51
CA GLN A 34 37.88 -6.48 9.60
C GLN A 34 37.19 -7.48 8.65
N PHE A 35 37.95 -8.06 7.71
CA PHE A 35 37.44 -9.06 6.77
C PHE A 35 37.71 -10.47 7.28
N PRO A 36 36.80 -11.39 7.00
CA PRO A 36 35.59 -11.27 6.17
C PRO A 36 34.49 -10.44 6.83
N LEU A 37 33.90 -9.53 6.06
CA LEU A 37 32.78 -8.70 6.51
C LEU A 37 31.46 -9.44 6.31
N ALA A 38 30.68 -9.61 7.36
CA ALA A 38 29.32 -10.13 7.26
C ALA A 38 28.37 -9.02 6.82
N VAL A 39 27.63 -9.25 5.75
CA VAL A 39 26.63 -8.33 5.19
C VAL A 39 25.28 -9.02 5.18
N ALA A 40 24.28 -8.41 5.80
CA ALA A 40 22.91 -8.83 5.72
C ALA A 40 22.15 -7.95 4.73
N ILE A 41 21.41 -8.57 3.84
CA ILE A 41 20.45 -7.90 2.96
C ILE A 41 19.08 -8.06 3.62
N ASP A 42 18.40 -6.96 3.83
CA ASP A 42 17.07 -6.97 4.41
C ASP A 42 16.04 -7.51 3.41
N ASP A 43 14.93 -7.99 3.93
CA ASP A 43 13.75 -8.30 3.12
C ASP A 43 13.15 -7.01 2.52
N TYR A 44 12.39 -7.19 1.45
CA TYR A 44 11.61 -6.07 0.92
C TYR A 44 10.67 -5.52 2.01
N PRO A 45 10.58 -4.18 2.15
CA PRO A 45 9.64 -3.60 3.11
C PRO A 45 8.20 -3.98 2.75
N PRO A 46 7.30 -4.12 3.73
CA PRO A 46 5.89 -4.43 3.47
C PRO A 46 5.24 -3.36 2.60
N LEU A 47 4.32 -3.79 1.74
CA LEU A 47 3.56 -2.92 0.85
C LEU A 47 2.11 -3.39 0.77
N VAL A 48 1.19 -2.46 0.92
CA VAL A 48 -0.23 -2.59 0.53
C VAL A 48 -0.60 -1.31 -0.18
N LYS A 49 -0.99 -1.40 -1.45
CA LYS A 49 -1.29 -0.21 -2.24
C LYS A 49 -2.40 -0.49 -3.25
N PHE A 50 -3.45 0.32 -3.23
CA PHE A 50 -4.39 0.43 -4.33
C PHE A 50 -3.82 1.32 -5.45
N PRO A 51 -4.21 1.12 -6.71
CA PRO A 51 -3.75 1.94 -7.84
C PRO A 51 -4.12 3.43 -7.72
N GLY A 52 -5.22 3.73 -7.02
CA GLY A 52 -5.72 5.09 -6.83
C GLY A 52 -6.69 5.18 -5.66
N GLU A 53 -7.13 6.39 -5.36
CA GLU A 53 -8.13 6.67 -4.33
C GLU A 53 -9.56 6.37 -4.81
N PHE A 54 -9.76 6.34 -6.11
CA PHE A 54 -11.01 6.00 -6.79
C PHE A 54 -10.73 5.26 -8.08
N GLY A 55 -11.54 4.24 -8.39
CA GLY A 55 -11.49 3.48 -9.63
C GLY A 55 -12.88 3.22 -10.19
N ILE A 56 -12.97 3.06 -11.51
CA ILE A 56 -14.16 2.55 -12.18
C ILE A 56 -13.81 1.17 -12.71
N LEU A 57 -14.61 0.18 -12.34
CA LEU A 57 -14.44 -1.22 -12.69
C LEU A 57 -15.63 -1.67 -13.54
N GLU A 58 -15.36 -2.37 -14.62
CA GLU A 58 -16.39 -2.91 -15.47
C GLU A 58 -17.07 -4.13 -14.81
N ALA A 59 -18.37 -4.07 -14.62
CA ALA A 59 -19.13 -5.14 -14.00
C ALA A 59 -19.04 -6.45 -14.82
N ARG A 60 -19.07 -6.36 -16.17
CA ARG A 60 -18.91 -7.52 -17.07
C ARG A 60 -17.57 -8.22 -16.95
N GLU A 61 -16.53 -7.50 -16.59
CA GLU A 61 -15.19 -8.05 -16.36
C GLU A 61 -15.01 -8.59 -14.91
N GLY A 62 -16.13 -8.69 -14.17
CA GLY A 62 -16.16 -9.26 -12.82
C GLY A 62 -15.79 -8.31 -11.69
N GLY A 63 -15.70 -6.99 -11.95
CA GLY A 63 -15.49 -5.98 -10.91
C GLY A 63 -14.25 -6.25 -10.05
N LEU A 64 -13.14 -6.58 -10.66
CA LEU A 64 -11.90 -6.94 -9.96
C LEU A 64 -11.11 -5.70 -9.55
N LEU A 65 -11.09 -5.39 -8.27
CA LEU A 65 -10.30 -4.29 -7.73
C LEU A 65 -8.85 -4.75 -7.51
N PRO A 66 -7.86 -4.24 -8.26
CA PRO A 66 -6.48 -4.65 -8.11
C PRO A 66 -5.86 -4.07 -6.84
N LEU A 67 -5.03 -4.88 -6.20
CA LEU A 67 -4.27 -4.53 -5.01
C LEU A 67 -2.84 -5.01 -5.16
N MET A 68 -1.88 -4.11 -5.01
CA MET A 68 -0.47 -4.46 -4.95
C MET A 68 -0.08 -4.77 -3.50
N VAL A 69 0.54 -5.93 -3.31
CA VAL A 69 0.98 -6.40 -1.99
C VAL A 69 2.41 -6.91 -2.04
N ARG A 70 3.10 -6.80 -0.93
CA ARG A 70 4.44 -7.36 -0.74
C ARG A 70 4.70 -7.52 0.74
N ASN A 71 5.24 -8.68 1.13
CA ASN A 71 5.72 -8.99 2.47
C ASN A 71 4.75 -8.57 3.60
N VAL A 72 3.47 -8.89 3.43
CA VAL A 72 2.40 -8.66 4.40
C VAL A 72 1.88 -9.97 4.96
N GLU A 73 0.82 -9.89 5.74
CA GLU A 73 0.14 -11.06 6.28
C GLU A 73 -0.37 -11.96 5.15
N PRO A 74 -0.34 -13.30 5.29
CA PRO A 74 -0.85 -14.23 4.29
C PRO A 74 -2.34 -14.02 3.96
N ASP A 75 -3.09 -13.52 4.93
CA ASP A 75 -4.47 -13.08 4.78
C ASP A 75 -4.59 -11.63 5.23
N LEU A 76 -4.77 -10.72 4.29
CA LEU A 76 -5.10 -9.34 4.60
C LEU A 76 -6.57 -9.24 5.01
N VAL A 77 -6.79 -8.78 6.22
CA VAL A 77 -8.13 -8.58 6.77
C VAL A 77 -8.57 -7.14 6.50
N GLY A 78 -9.78 -7.01 6.00
CA GLY A 78 -10.34 -5.70 5.71
C GLY A 78 -11.85 -5.68 5.84
N ARG A 79 -12.43 -4.54 5.48
CA ARG A 79 -13.86 -4.30 5.40
C ARG A 79 -14.20 -3.66 4.08
N ARG A 80 -15.39 -3.91 3.58
CA ARG A 80 -15.99 -3.20 2.45
C ARG A 80 -17.38 -2.73 2.79
N LEU A 81 -17.75 -1.61 2.20
CA LEU A 81 -19.10 -1.09 2.21
C LEU A 81 -19.72 -1.40 0.83
N PRO A 82 -20.66 -2.34 0.72
CA PRO A 82 -21.32 -2.66 -0.53
C PRO A 82 -22.39 -1.61 -0.89
N GLU A 83 -22.88 -1.65 -2.11
CA GLU A 83 -23.93 -0.77 -2.60
C GLU A 83 -25.21 -0.81 -1.74
N GLU A 84 -25.53 -1.95 -1.15
CA GLU A 84 -26.70 -2.10 -0.29
C GLU A 84 -26.69 -1.19 0.95
N ALA A 85 -25.50 -0.75 1.36
CA ALA A 85 -25.36 0.27 2.39
C ALA A 85 -25.66 1.69 1.88
N VAL A 86 -25.76 1.88 0.57
CA VAL A 86 -26.20 3.11 -0.07
C VAL A 86 -27.73 3.08 -0.19
N PRO A 87 -28.45 4.14 0.21
CA PRO A 87 -29.91 4.14 0.18
C PRO A 87 -30.52 3.82 -1.18
N GLY A 88 -31.53 2.99 -1.18
CA GLY A 88 -32.19 2.51 -2.39
C GLY A 88 -32.90 3.59 -3.24
N ARG A 89 -33.68 3.18 -4.24
CA ARG A 89 -34.27 4.03 -5.32
C ARG A 89 -34.97 5.31 -4.86
N GLN A 90 -35.62 5.31 -3.71
CA GLN A 90 -36.33 6.49 -3.20
C GLN A 90 -35.39 7.58 -2.69
N ARG A 91 -34.10 7.26 -2.54
CA ARG A 91 -33.07 8.14 -2.00
C ARG A 91 -31.92 8.38 -2.99
N ARG A 92 -32.21 8.33 -4.27
CA ARG A 92 -31.20 8.50 -5.32
C ARG A 92 -30.32 9.74 -5.14
N VAL A 93 -30.93 10.85 -4.71
CA VAL A 93 -30.18 12.10 -4.40
C VAL A 93 -29.35 11.94 -3.14
N LEU A 94 -29.89 11.27 -2.13
CA LEU A 94 -29.15 10.96 -0.89
C LEU A 94 -28.05 9.96 -1.14
N ALA A 95 -28.26 8.96 -2.00
CA ALA A 95 -27.23 8.03 -2.41
C ALA A 95 -26.03 8.75 -3.05
N ALA A 96 -26.29 9.67 -3.98
CA ALA A 96 -25.24 10.50 -4.57
C ALA A 96 -24.48 11.34 -3.53
N LEU A 97 -25.19 11.93 -2.59
CA LEU A 97 -24.59 12.70 -1.48
C LEU A 97 -23.76 11.79 -0.56
N GLU A 98 -24.23 10.58 -0.29
CA GLU A 98 -23.47 9.60 0.48
C GLU A 98 -22.20 9.17 -0.24
N ILE A 99 -22.26 8.92 -1.55
CA ILE A 99 -21.07 8.63 -2.36
C ILE A 99 -20.06 9.79 -2.25
N MET A 100 -20.52 11.03 -2.44
CA MET A 100 -19.65 12.20 -2.30
C MET A 100 -19.07 12.34 -0.90
N THR A 101 -19.86 12.06 0.12
CA THR A 101 -19.42 12.07 1.51
C THR A 101 -18.33 11.01 1.76
N TRP A 102 -18.49 9.80 1.21
CA TRP A 102 -17.50 8.75 1.32
C TRP A 102 -16.23 9.06 0.54
N LEU A 103 -16.35 9.60 -0.67
CA LEU A 103 -15.20 10.05 -1.45
C LEU A 103 -14.37 11.07 -0.67
N GLU A 104 -15.03 12.08 -0.10
CA GLU A 104 -14.36 13.11 0.71
C GLU A 104 -13.77 12.52 1.99
N ARG A 105 -14.48 11.61 2.65
CA ARG A 105 -14.00 10.93 3.86
C ARG A 105 -12.77 10.07 3.59
N VAL A 106 -12.75 9.32 2.50
CA VAL A 106 -11.58 8.52 2.09
C VAL A 106 -10.42 9.44 1.72
N ARG A 107 -10.66 10.47 0.90
CA ARG A 107 -9.64 11.46 0.54
C ARG A 107 -9.00 12.11 1.76
N THR A 108 -9.83 12.54 2.71
CA THR A 108 -9.34 13.17 3.95
C THR A 108 -8.63 12.18 4.86
N GLY A 109 -9.16 10.95 5.01
CA GLY A 109 -8.58 9.91 5.84
C GLY A 109 -7.26 9.37 5.32
N MET A 110 -7.06 9.40 3.99
CA MET A 110 -5.83 8.95 3.33
C MET A 110 -4.89 10.09 2.98
N ALA A 111 -5.25 11.35 3.27
CA ALA A 111 -4.36 12.48 3.07
C ALA A 111 -3.06 12.30 3.89
N PRO A 112 -1.91 12.64 3.33
CA PRO A 112 -0.63 12.56 4.05
C PRO A 112 -0.70 13.36 5.35
N ARG A 113 -0.42 12.67 6.45
CA ARG A 113 -0.40 13.26 7.80
C ARG A 113 0.82 12.76 8.55
N GLY A 114 1.39 13.63 9.34
CA GLY A 114 2.50 13.26 10.22
C GLY A 114 2.81 14.37 11.20
N GLU A 115 3.71 14.09 12.11
CA GLU A 115 4.20 15.02 13.11
C GLU A 115 5.72 14.99 13.18
N TRP A 116 6.33 16.15 13.47
CA TRP A 116 7.74 16.23 13.76
C TRP A 116 7.96 15.96 15.24
N LEU A 117 8.78 14.96 15.54
CA LEU A 117 9.18 14.62 16.91
C LEU A 117 10.62 15.08 17.14
N GLU A 118 10.90 15.59 18.32
CA GLU A 118 12.28 15.81 18.76
C GLU A 118 12.91 14.47 19.13
N ALA A 119 14.01 14.13 18.46
CA ALA A 119 14.84 12.99 18.84
C ALA A 119 15.79 13.35 19.97
N PRO A 120 16.27 12.37 20.77
CA PRO A 120 17.18 12.60 21.91
C PRO A 120 18.47 13.36 21.55
N GLU A 121 18.88 13.34 20.29
CA GLU A 121 20.07 14.02 19.78
C GLU A 121 19.76 15.42 19.21
N GLY A 122 18.55 15.95 19.41
CA GLY A 122 18.15 17.27 18.93
C GLY A 122 17.80 17.35 17.44
N ALA A 123 17.79 16.21 16.74
CA ALA A 123 17.31 16.13 15.37
C ALA A 123 15.78 15.98 15.33
N ALA A 124 15.12 16.66 14.39
CA ALA A 124 13.71 16.46 14.16
C ALA A 124 13.48 15.22 13.27
N VAL A 125 12.64 14.30 13.73
CA VAL A 125 12.27 13.09 12.99
C VAL A 125 10.79 13.17 12.61
N TRP A 126 10.50 12.99 11.31
CA TRP A 126 9.12 12.92 10.82
C TRP A 126 8.49 11.58 11.17
N LYS A 127 7.37 11.62 11.91
CA LYS A 127 6.55 10.45 12.20
C LYS A 127 5.33 10.44 11.28
N GLU A 128 5.25 9.43 10.44
CA GLU A 128 4.13 9.22 9.54
C GLU A 128 2.89 8.75 10.31
N LEU A 129 1.75 9.40 10.09
CA LEU A 129 0.47 9.09 10.72
C LEU A 129 -0.63 8.74 9.71
N THR A 130 -0.36 8.84 8.41
CA THR A 130 -1.34 8.49 7.36
C THR A 130 -1.80 7.04 7.52
N GLY A 131 -3.12 6.83 7.54
CA GLY A 131 -3.70 5.50 7.72
C GLY A 131 -3.50 4.88 9.11
N SER A 132 -3.17 5.68 10.14
CA SER A 132 -3.12 5.22 11.54
C SER A 132 -4.51 4.93 12.13
N GLU A 133 -5.54 5.52 11.54
CA GLU A 133 -6.93 5.34 11.96
C GLU A 133 -7.79 4.81 10.81
N PRO A 134 -8.79 3.95 11.10
CA PRO A 134 -9.67 3.41 10.07
C PRO A 134 -10.62 4.51 9.55
N VAL A 135 -10.87 4.49 8.25
CA VAL A 135 -11.87 5.36 7.59
C VAL A 135 -13.27 4.75 7.70
N LEU A 136 -13.38 3.44 7.45
CA LEU A 136 -14.65 2.72 7.62
C LEU A 136 -14.98 2.52 9.10
N GLY A 137 -13.99 2.19 9.90
CA GLY A 137 -14.21 1.91 11.33
C GLY A 137 -15.27 0.83 11.53
N GLU A 138 -16.23 1.12 12.39
CA GLU A 138 -17.41 0.27 12.66
C GLU A 138 -18.65 0.77 11.94
N ALA A 139 -18.50 1.34 10.74
CA ALA A 139 -19.64 1.79 9.95
C ALA A 139 -20.64 0.65 9.74
N GLY A 140 -21.90 0.91 10.08
CA GLY A 140 -22.98 -0.04 9.87
C GLY A 140 -23.09 -0.45 8.41
N GLY A 141 -23.37 -1.72 8.14
CA GLY A 141 -23.46 -2.28 6.79
C GLY A 141 -22.12 -2.68 6.16
N SER A 142 -20.99 -2.47 6.84
CA SER A 142 -19.70 -2.95 6.31
C SER A 142 -19.54 -4.47 6.50
N GLU A 143 -19.05 -5.13 5.47
CA GLU A 143 -18.69 -6.55 5.48
C GLU A 143 -17.21 -6.75 5.74
N ARG A 144 -16.87 -7.82 6.47
CA ARG A 144 -15.48 -8.25 6.61
C ARG A 144 -15.05 -8.98 5.35
N ILE A 145 -13.86 -8.64 4.86
CA ILE A 145 -13.21 -9.32 3.73
C ILE A 145 -11.85 -9.85 4.17
N SER A 146 -11.42 -10.94 3.53
CA SER A 146 -10.08 -11.49 3.65
C SER A 146 -9.51 -11.63 2.25
N VAL A 147 -8.30 -11.11 2.06
CA VAL A 147 -7.61 -11.13 0.78
C VAL A 147 -6.39 -12.04 0.92
N PRO A 148 -6.45 -13.27 0.38
CA PRO A 148 -5.31 -14.16 0.42
C PRO A 148 -4.14 -13.58 -0.39
N VAL A 149 -2.97 -13.59 0.20
CA VAL A 149 -1.73 -13.12 -0.42
C VAL A 149 -0.67 -14.21 -0.34
N GLY A 150 0.29 -14.17 -1.26
CA GLY A 150 1.37 -15.16 -1.32
C GLY A 150 2.36 -15.05 -0.15
N GLU A 151 3.19 -16.06 -0.01
CA GLU A 151 4.17 -16.17 1.09
C GLU A 151 5.35 -15.19 1.02
N GLY A 152 5.42 -14.34 0.00
CA GLY A 152 6.50 -13.37 -0.17
C GLY A 152 7.63 -13.85 -1.09
N GLY A 153 8.77 -13.15 -1.02
CA GLY A 153 9.93 -13.45 -1.88
C GLY A 153 9.89 -12.84 -3.27
N LYS A 154 8.77 -12.20 -3.64
CA LYS A 154 8.63 -11.45 -4.89
C LYS A 154 8.76 -9.95 -4.63
N ALA A 155 9.21 -9.22 -5.66
CA ALA A 155 9.30 -7.76 -5.61
C ALA A 155 7.93 -7.12 -5.29
N PHE A 156 6.84 -7.69 -5.79
CA PHE A 156 5.45 -7.44 -5.40
C PHE A 156 4.54 -8.47 -6.07
N GLU A 157 3.32 -8.58 -5.54
CA GLU A 157 2.24 -9.36 -6.15
C GLU A 157 1.05 -8.44 -6.40
N VAL A 158 0.27 -8.75 -7.45
CA VAL A 158 -1.02 -8.12 -7.68
C VAL A 158 -2.10 -9.16 -7.41
N VAL A 159 -2.93 -8.87 -6.43
CA VAL A 159 -4.11 -9.67 -6.10
C VAL A 159 -5.36 -8.89 -6.43
N ALA A 160 -6.49 -9.57 -6.60
CA ALA A 160 -7.75 -8.95 -6.93
C ALA A 160 -8.78 -9.14 -5.82
N ILE A 161 -9.47 -8.06 -5.47
CA ILE A 161 -10.63 -8.11 -4.57
C ILE A 161 -11.89 -8.12 -5.45
N PRO A 162 -12.70 -9.19 -5.43
CA PRO A 162 -13.89 -9.26 -6.24
C PRO A 162 -15.01 -8.37 -5.66
N LEU A 163 -15.49 -7.44 -6.47
CA LEU A 163 -16.64 -6.58 -6.22
C LEU A 163 -17.70 -6.91 -7.26
N LYS A 164 -18.46 -8.01 -7.04
CA LYS A 164 -19.23 -8.68 -8.09
C LYS A 164 -20.46 -7.91 -8.56
N ASP A 165 -21.09 -7.17 -7.66
CA ASP A 165 -22.36 -6.49 -7.97
C ASP A 165 -22.10 -5.06 -8.41
N PRO A 166 -22.87 -4.52 -9.37
CA PRO A 166 -22.78 -3.11 -9.72
C PRO A 166 -23.08 -2.22 -8.52
N GLY A 167 -22.24 -1.21 -8.29
CA GLY A 167 -22.42 -0.28 -7.20
C GLY A 167 -21.17 0.45 -6.75
N PHE A 168 -21.32 1.32 -5.78
CA PHE A 168 -20.22 2.05 -5.17
C PHE A 168 -19.72 1.31 -3.94
N TYR A 169 -18.40 1.15 -3.89
CA TYR A 169 -17.70 0.44 -2.82
C TYR A 169 -16.66 1.33 -2.14
N VAL A 170 -16.58 1.21 -0.83
CA VAL A 170 -15.43 1.66 -0.05
C VAL A 170 -14.74 0.41 0.48
N VAL A 171 -13.46 0.28 0.21
CA VAL A 171 -12.66 -0.89 0.60
C VAL A 171 -11.50 -0.43 1.48
N GLU A 172 -11.40 -1.02 2.64
CA GLU A 172 -10.35 -0.73 3.63
C GLU A 172 -9.67 -2.02 4.06
N LEU A 173 -8.35 -2.00 4.06
CA LEU A 173 -7.50 -3.10 4.51
C LEU A 173 -6.67 -2.67 5.70
N ALA A 174 -6.43 -3.58 6.62
CA ALA A 174 -5.62 -3.36 7.80
C ALA A 174 -4.42 -4.33 7.79
N SER A 175 -3.21 -3.80 7.87
CA SER A 175 -1.99 -4.59 7.97
C SER A 175 -1.17 -4.18 9.19
N PRO A 176 -1.09 -5.01 10.22
CA PRO A 176 -0.17 -4.85 11.34
C PRO A 176 1.29 -4.81 10.92
N ARG A 177 1.72 -5.62 9.95
CA ARG A 177 3.09 -5.61 9.43
C ARG A 177 3.44 -4.26 8.79
N LEU A 178 2.53 -3.74 7.97
CA LEU A 178 2.69 -2.42 7.37
C LEU A 178 2.72 -1.32 8.44
N GLY A 179 1.86 -1.43 9.45
CA GLY A 179 1.84 -0.51 10.58
C GLY A 179 3.12 -0.52 11.40
N ALA A 180 3.64 -1.71 11.73
CA ALA A 180 4.90 -1.85 12.43
C ALA A 180 6.07 -1.22 11.66
N ALA A 181 6.10 -1.42 10.33
CA ALA A 181 7.17 -0.89 9.48
C ALA A 181 7.10 0.63 9.26
N LEU A 182 5.91 1.20 9.10
CA LEU A 182 5.74 2.60 8.74
C LEU A 182 5.37 3.52 9.90
N LEU A 183 4.62 3.00 10.87
CA LEU A 183 4.20 3.78 12.05
C LEU A 183 5.12 3.55 13.25
N GLY A 184 6.03 2.56 13.17
CA GLY A 184 6.91 2.19 14.28
C GLY A 184 6.17 1.67 15.51
N GLN A 185 4.94 1.19 15.36
CA GLN A 185 4.06 0.74 16.44
C GLN A 185 3.37 -0.58 16.05
N PRO A 186 3.06 -1.47 17.02
CA PRO A 186 2.34 -2.71 16.76
C PRO A 186 0.84 -2.47 16.52
N LYS A 187 0.50 -1.45 15.74
CA LYS A 187 -0.85 -1.10 15.33
C LYS A 187 -1.00 -1.28 13.83
N PRO A 188 -2.16 -1.70 13.34
CA PRO A 188 -2.36 -1.80 11.90
C PRO A 188 -2.28 -0.44 11.22
N ARG A 189 -1.72 -0.41 10.02
CA ARG A 189 -1.93 0.67 9.07
C ARG A 189 -3.12 0.32 8.19
N TYR A 190 -4.01 1.28 8.02
CA TYR A 190 -5.18 1.16 7.17
C TYR A 190 -4.89 1.75 5.80
N VAL A 191 -5.33 1.04 4.76
CA VAL A 191 -5.24 1.49 3.37
C VAL A 191 -6.63 1.42 2.78
N THR A 192 -7.16 2.55 2.34
CA THR A 192 -8.55 2.69 1.91
C THR A 192 -8.62 3.23 0.49
N THR A 193 -9.59 2.72 -0.28
CA THR A 193 -9.92 3.21 -1.61
C THR A 193 -11.42 3.17 -1.84
N THR A 194 -11.86 3.78 -2.94
CA THR A 194 -13.23 3.71 -3.43
C THR A 194 -13.26 3.14 -4.84
N ALA A 195 -14.34 2.44 -5.18
CA ALA A 195 -14.55 1.91 -6.51
C ALA A 195 -16.02 1.97 -6.91
N LEU A 196 -16.27 2.28 -8.17
CA LEU A 196 -17.60 2.15 -8.80
C LEU A 196 -17.58 0.98 -9.78
N VAL A 197 -18.33 -0.04 -9.47
CA VAL A 197 -18.55 -1.18 -10.39
C VAL A 197 -19.76 -0.88 -11.26
N THR A 198 -19.54 -0.75 -12.56
CA THR A 198 -20.60 -0.36 -13.49
C THR A 198 -20.25 -0.77 -14.91
N ASP A 199 -21.27 -0.95 -15.75
CA ASP A 199 -21.12 -1.09 -17.20
C ASP A 199 -21.39 0.23 -17.94
N LEU A 200 -21.62 1.32 -17.20
CA LEU A 200 -21.76 2.65 -17.79
C LEU A 200 -20.38 3.20 -18.20
N ALA A 201 -20.27 3.59 -19.45
CA ALA A 201 -19.13 4.35 -19.96
C ALA A 201 -19.59 5.79 -20.26
N VAL A 202 -18.83 6.74 -19.75
CA VAL A 202 -19.06 8.17 -20.04
C VAL A 202 -17.85 8.69 -20.82
N HIS A 203 -18.09 9.11 -22.07
CA HIS A 203 -17.09 9.78 -22.89
C HIS A 203 -17.32 11.28 -22.85
N LEU A 204 -16.35 12.02 -22.32
CA LEU A 204 -16.35 13.47 -22.38
C LEU A 204 -15.30 13.93 -23.42
N LYS A 205 -15.77 14.60 -24.47
CA LYS A 205 -14.87 15.22 -25.44
C LYS A 205 -14.79 16.71 -25.15
N TRP A 206 -13.61 17.16 -24.77
CA TRP A 206 -13.34 18.57 -24.57
C TRP A 206 -12.83 19.19 -25.87
N GLY A 207 -13.59 20.09 -26.49
CA GLY A 207 -13.17 20.82 -27.67
C GLY A 207 -12.46 22.14 -27.30
N ARG A 208 -11.88 22.80 -28.31
CA ARG A 208 -11.16 24.06 -28.14
C ARG A 208 -12.07 25.23 -27.68
N GLU A 209 -13.38 25.09 -27.88
CA GLU A 209 -14.41 26.10 -27.53
C GLU A 209 -15.39 25.61 -26.45
N GLY A 210 -15.05 24.58 -25.71
CA GLY A 210 -15.89 24.00 -24.64
C GLY A 210 -16.31 22.56 -24.92
N SER A 211 -17.12 22.01 -24.02
CA SER A 211 -17.69 20.66 -24.15
C SER A 211 -18.81 20.63 -25.19
N LEU A 212 -18.77 19.63 -26.04
CA LEU A 212 -19.89 19.25 -26.91
C LEU A 212 -20.77 18.22 -26.24
#